data_f60a5339d27ae3854b55af7265510058
#
_entry.id   f60a5339d27ae3854b55af7265510058
#
_cell.length_a   1.000
_cell.length_b   1.000
_cell.length_c   1.000
_cell.angle_alpha   90.00
_cell.angle_beta   90.00
_cell.angle_gamma   90.00
#
_symmetry.space_group_name_H-M   'P 1'
#
loop_
_entity.id
_entity.type
_entity.pdbx_description
1 polymer ?
#
loop_
_entity_poly.entity_id
_entity_poly.type
_entity_poly.pdbx_seq_one_letter_code
_entity_poly.pdbx_strand_id
1 'polypeptide(L)'
;GDLPALTPVLRGLTQSHAETDPSAEDGRLRGRTYAIPFDAVWSAALAIAEGGMRGWTVTASNDEAGTIDIEAQTMVLKVIDDITVVVGLDENAQTRVDIRAQARNAKPDLGRNPRKIGAFMKRLDRALDPAPGLILDPTTPPEWSDTE
;
A
#
# COMPACT_ATOMS: atom_id res chain seq x y z
N GLY A 1 -4.95 -12.63 26.50
CA GLY A 1 -3.70 -12.38 27.06
C GLY A 1 -2.79 -11.60 26.16
N ASP A 2 -1.96 -10.92 26.81
CA ASP A 2 -1.04 -10.06 26.09
C ASP A 2 0.18 -10.85 25.69
N LEU A 3 0.09 -11.43 24.51
CA LEU A 3 1.25 -12.05 23.94
C LEU A 3 2.25 -10.96 23.54
N PRO A 4 3.54 -11.24 23.67
CA PRO A 4 4.52 -10.31 23.16
C PRO A 4 4.24 -10.00 21.69
N ALA A 5 4.51 -8.79 21.27
CA ALA A 5 4.32 -8.42 19.88
C ALA A 5 5.15 -9.34 19.01
N LEU A 6 4.49 -9.96 18.03
CA LEU A 6 5.20 -10.76 17.05
C LEU A 6 6.06 -9.87 16.19
N THR A 7 7.19 -10.38 15.73
CA THR A 7 7.97 -9.64 14.75
C THR A 7 7.15 -9.45 13.48
N PRO A 8 7.41 -8.41 12.68
CA PRO A 8 6.67 -8.23 11.43
C PRO A 8 6.71 -9.46 10.53
N VAL A 9 7.82 -10.20 10.52
CA VAL A 9 7.96 -11.40 9.70
C VAL A 9 6.99 -12.49 10.17
N LEU A 10 6.95 -12.76 11.48
CA LEU A 10 6.05 -13.78 12.02
C LEU A 10 4.60 -13.36 11.85
N ARG A 11 4.30 -12.09 12.01
CA ARG A 11 2.94 -11.57 11.84
C ARG A 11 2.47 -11.77 10.40
N GLY A 12 3.33 -11.49 9.41
CA GLY A 12 3.00 -11.70 8.01
C GLY A 12 2.79 -13.17 7.67
N LEU A 13 3.47 -14.09 8.36
CA LEU A 13 3.31 -15.52 8.11
C LEU A 13 1.98 -16.06 8.66
N THR A 14 1.40 -15.41 9.67
CA THR A 14 0.20 -15.91 10.34
C THR A 14 -1.07 -15.16 9.96
N GLN A 15 -0.95 -13.99 9.34
CA GLN A 15 -2.10 -13.18 9.00
C GLN A 15 -2.56 -13.44 7.57
N SER A 16 -3.86 -13.24 7.33
CA SER A 16 -4.45 -13.35 6.00
C SER A 16 -4.56 -12.01 5.29
N HIS A 17 -4.21 -10.91 5.97
CA HIS A 17 -4.30 -9.58 5.39
C HIS A 17 -3.09 -8.74 5.77
N ALA A 18 -2.91 -7.64 5.04
CA ALA A 18 -1.93 -6.61 5.35
C ALA A 18 -2.50 -5.27 4.92
N GLU A 19 -2.19 -4.23 5.66
CA GLU A 19 -2.59 -2.88 5.30
C GLU A 19 -1.51 -1.89 5.74
N THR A 20 -1.46 -0.75 5.08
CA THR A 20 -0.47 0.26 5.41
C THR A 20 -0.94 1.13 6.57
N ASP A 21 0.03 1.55 7.37
CA ASP A 21 -0.16 2.45 8.50
C ASP A 21 1.15 3.20 8.71
N PRO A 22 1.13 4.53 8.87
CA PRO A 22 2.37 5.29 9.04
C PRO A 22 3.24 4.82 10.20
N SER A 23 2.63 4.22 11.23
CA SER A 23 3.35 3.73 12.41
C SER A 23 3.74 2.26 12.32
N ALA A 24 3.53 1.60 11.18
CA ALA A 24 3.85 0.18 11.04
C ALA A 24 5.33 -0.08 11.27
N GLU A 25 5.62 -1.16 11.98
CA GLU A 25 7.01 -1.58 12.22
C GLU A 25 7.68 -2.04 10.94
N ASP A 26 6.95 -2.74 10.08
CA ASP A 26 7.44 -3.17 8.78
C ASP A 26 7.42 -1.97 7.83
N GLY A 27 8.59 -1.55 7.37
CA GLY A 27 8.71 -0.40 6.48
C GLY A 27 7.90 -0.52 5.20
N ARG A 28 7.66 -1.77 4.74
CA ARG A 28 6.85 -1.99 3.53
C ARG A 28 5.39 -1.60 3.76
N LEU A 29 4.94 -1.56 5.00
CA LEU A 29 3.55 -1.33 5.37
C LEU A 29 3.30 0.08 5.89
N ARG A 30 4.18 1.04 5.61
CA ARG A 30 4.00 2.42 6.07
C ARG A 30 3.26 3.32 5.09
N GLY A 31 3.07 2.85 3.87
CA GLY A 31 2.46 3.65 2.82
C GLY A 31 3.44 4.63 2.21
N ARG A 32 2.94 5.64 1.52
CA ARG A 32 3.76 6.69 0.90
C ARG A 32 3.05 8.02 0.97
N THR A 33 3.83 9.06 1.22
CA THR A 33 3.36 10.44 1.12
C THR A 33 4.26 11.16 0.14
N TYR A 34 3.65 11.79 -0.86
CA TYR A 34 4.38 12.51 -1.90
C TYR A 34 3.99 13.98 -1.91
N ALA A 35 5.00 14.83 -2.05
CA ALA A 35 4.77 16.23 -2.36
C ALA A 35 4.57 16.38 -3.88
N ILE A 36 3.62 15.63 -4.42
CA ILE A 36 3.32 15.53 -5.85
C ILE A 36 1.79 15.61 -5.99
N PRO A 37 1.26 16.32 -6.99
CA PRO A 37 -0.19 16.45 -7.14
C PRO A 37 -0.92 15.11 -7.28
N PHE A 38 -2.16 15.10 -6.78
CA PHE A 38 -3.01 13.90 -6.81
C PHE A 38 -3.08 13.26 -8.19
N ASP A 39 -3.32 14.05 -9.23
CA ASP A 39 -3.52 13.50 -10.58
C ASP A 39 -2.32 12.68 -11.07
N ALA A 40 -1.12 13.17 -10.80
CA ALA A 40 0.09 12.46 -11.21
C ALA A 40 0.25 11.14 -10.45
N VAL A 41 0.02 11.17 -9.14
CA VAL A 41 0.13 9.96 -8.31
C VAL A 41 -0.97 8.96 -8.67
N TRP A 42 -2.21 9.44 -8.85
CA TRP A 42 -3.33 8.60 -9.26
C TRP A 42 -3.07 7.88 -10.57
N SER A 43 -2.63 8.63 -11.60
CA SER A 43 -2.36 8.05 -12.91
C SER A 43 -1.27 6.99 -12.85
N ALA A 44 -0.20 7.25 -12.08
CA ALA A 44 0.88 6.28 -11.94
C ALA A 44 0.41 5.03 -11.17
N ALA A 45 -0.35 5.21 -10.08
CA ALA A 45 -0.87 4.08 -9.30
C ALA A 45 -1.80 3.21 -10.15
N LEU A 46 -2.70 3.83 -10.89
CA LEU A 46 -3.64 3.10 -11.74
C LEU A 46 -2.92 2.34 -12.85
N ALA A 47 -1.93 2.96 -13.49
CA ALA A 47 -1.17 2.29 -14.54
C ALA A 47 -0.41 1.07 -14.02
N ILE A 48 0.18 1.17 -12.82
CA ILE A 48 0.88 0.03 -12.21
C ILE A 48 -0.12 -1.09 -11.87
N ALA A 49 -1.28 -0.73 -11.31
CA ALA A 49 -2.30 -1.72 -10.98
C ALA A 49 -2.83 -2.44 -12.23
N GLU A 50 -2.95 -1.72 -13.35
CA GLU A 50 -3.50 -2.28 -14.58
C GLU A 50 -2.52 -3.14 -15.37
N GLY A 51 -1.23 -2.89 -15.26
CA GLY A 51 -0.27 -3.63 -16.09
C GLY A 51 1.13 -3.78 -15.52
N GLY A 52 1.42 -3.16 -14.38
CA GLY A 52 2.75 -3.19 -13.80
C GLY A 52 3.00 -4.28 -12.76
N MET A 53 1.97 -5.03 -12.39
CA MET A 53 2.07 -6.08 -11.38
C MET A 53 1.53 -7.39 -11.95
N ARG A 54 2.35 -8.43 -11.89
CA ARG A 54 1.95 -9.73 -12.42
C ARG A 54 0.76 -10.30 -11.63
N GLY A 55 -0.24 -10.77 -12.34
CA GLY A 55 -1.41 -11.41 -11.73
C GLY A 55 -2.46 -10.45 -11.21
N TRP A 56 -2.24 -9.14 -11.35
CA TRP A 56 -3.18 -8.13 -10.88
C TRP A 56 -4.17 -7.76 -11.97
N THR A 57 -5.46 -7.70 -11.58
CA THR A 57 -6.55 -7.25 -12.45
C THR A 57 -7.35 -6.19 -11.72
N VAL A 58 -7.46 -5.01 -12.31
CA VAL A 58 -8.30 -3.95 -11.73
C VAL A 58 -9.76 -4.30 -11.98
N THR A 59 -10.54 -4.41 -10.91
CA THR A 59 -11.97 -4.71 -10.99
C THR A 59 -12.82 -3.47 -10.94
N ALA A 60 -12.34 -2.41 -10.31
CA ALA A 60 -13.04 -1.14 -10.23
C ALA A 60 -12.05 -0.02 -9.89
N SER A 61 -12.31 1.17 -10.40
CA SER A 61 -11.55 2.35 -10.01
C SER A 61 -12.49 3.54 -9.92
N ASN A 62 -12.25 4.42 -8.96
CA ASN A 62 -13.07 5.60 -8.74
C ASN A 62 -12.15 6.75 -8.37
N ASP A 63 -11.93 7.68 -9.31
CA ASP A 63 -11.00 8.79 -9.10
C ASP A 63 -11.54 9.83 -8.11
N GLU A 64 -12.85 9.95 -7.97
CA GLU A 64 -13.42 10.87 -6.98
C GLU A 64 -13.19 10.36 -5.56
N ALA A 65 -13.37 9.06 -5.35
CA ALA A 65 -13.11 8.44 -4.05
C ALA A 65 -11.63 8.15 -3.84
N GLY A 66 -10.84 8.11 -4.91
CA GLY A 66 -9.42 7.78 -4.84
C GLY A 66 -9.16 6.30 -4.60
N THR A 67 -10.02 5.40 -5.06
CA THR A 67 -9.90 3.96 -4.79
C THR A 67 -9.66 3.16 -6.05
N ILE A 68 -8.82 2.14 -5.94
CA ILE A 68 -8.57 1.16 -7.01
C ILE A 68 -8.74 -0.21 -6.38
N ASP A 69 -9.72 -0.97 -6.86
CA ASP A 69 -9.97 -2.33 -6.40
C ASP A 69 -9.35 -3.32 -7.36
N ILE A 70 -8.62 -4.29 -6.82
CA ILE A 70 -7.79 -5.21 -7.59
C ILE A 70 -7.99 -6.63 -7.08
N GLU A 71 -8.00 -7.58 -8.01
CA GLU A 71 -7.84 -8.99 -7.68
C GLU A 71 -6.43 -9.39 -8.09
N ALA A 72 -5.68 -9.96 -7.15
CA ALA A 72 -4.32 -10.42 -7.41
C ALA A 72 -4.29 -11.94 -7.28
N GLN A 73 -3.96 -12.63 -8.36
CA GLN A 73 -3.89 -14.10 -8.38
C GLN A 73 -2.44 -14.55 -8.41
N THR A 74 -2.07 -15.46 -7.51
CA THR A 74 -0.73 -16.04 -7.52
C THR A 74 -0.61 -17.03 -8.67
N MET A 75 0.59 -17.13 -9.25
CA MET A 75 0.80 -17.93 -10.46
C MET A 75 0.76 -19.43 -10.20
N VAL A 76 1.26 -19.86 -9.05
CA VAL A 76 1.42 -21.28 -8.76
C VAL A 76 0.20 -21.85 -8.04
N LEU A 77 -0.18 -21.25 -6.92
CA LEU A 77 -1.28 -21.74 -6.10
C LEU A 77 -2.64 -21.19 -6.53
N LYS A 78 -2.64 -20.20 -7.41
CA LYS A 78 -3.86 -19.53 -7.90
C LYS A 78 -4.74 -19.02 -6.76
N VAL A 79 -4.10 -18.61 -5.68
CA VAL A 79 -4.79 -17.98 -4.56
C VAL A 79 -5.08 -16.53 -4.94
N ILE A 80 -6.26 -16.05 -4.56
CA ILE A 80 -6.67 -14.68 -4.87
C ILE A 80 -6.60 -13.82 -3.62
N ASP A 81 -5.96 -12.67 -3.76
CA ASP A 81 -5.96 -11.62 -2.76
C ASP A 81 -6.79 -10.44 -3.30
N ASP A 82 -7.65 -9.91 -2.45
CA ASP A 82 -8.41 -8.70 -2.77
C ASP A 82 -7.61 -7.50 -2.25
N ILE A 83 -7.30 -6.58 -3.15
CA ILE A 83 -6.43 -5.44 -2.84
C ILE A 83 -7.20 -4.16 -3.11
N THR A 84 -7.06 -3.19 -2.22
CA THR A 84 -7.58 -1.85 -2.42
C THR A 84 -6.45 -0.84 -2.22
N VAL A 85 -6.22 -0.03 -3.24
CA VAL A 85 -5.29 1.11 -3.17
C VAL A 85 -6.13 2.35 -2.95
N VAL A 86 -5.72 3.18 -2.00
CA VAL A 86 -6.40 4.45 -1.70
C VAL A 86 -5.40 5.59 -1.91
N VAL A 87 -5.77 6.51 -2.79
CA VAL A 87 -4.97 7.71 -3.07
C VAL A 87 -5.81 8.90 -2.65
N GLY A 88 -5.26 9.76 -1.81
CA GLY A 88 -6.00 10.91 -1.33
C GLY A 88 -5.07 12.02 -0.86
N LEU A 89 -5.65 13.18 -0.62
CA LEU A 89 -4.90 14.28 -0.05
C LEU A 89 -4.94 14.16 1.46
N ASP A 90 -3.79 14.38 2.09
CA ASP A 90 -3.72 14.43 3.54
C ASP A 90 -4.02 15.86 4.04
N GLU A 91 -3.89 16.07 5.34
CA GLU A 91 -4.19 17.36 5.95
C GLU A 91 -3.29 18.50 5.49
N ASN A 92 -2.12 18.17 4.97
CA ASN A 92 -1.15 19.12 4.45
C ASN A 92 -1.27 19.32 2.94
N ALA A 93 -2.34 18.80 2.32
CA ALA A 93 -2.57 18.83 0.88
C ALA A 93 -1.49 18.07 0.09
N GLN A 94 -0.85 17.11 0.74
CA GLN A 94 0.10 16.19 0.10
C GLN A 94 -0.63 14.91 -0.29
N THR A 95 -0.11 14.21 -1.27
CA THR A 95 -0.78 13.00 -1.76
C THR A 95 -0.31 11.78 -0.98
N ARG A 96 -1.25 11.15 -0.31
CA ARG A 96 -1.02 9.93 0.49
C ARG A 96 -1.51 8.72 -0.28
N VAL A 97 -0.69 7.66 -0.30
CA VAL A 97 -1.07 6.38 -0.90
C VAL A 97 -1.03 5.30 0.18
N ASP A 98 -2.15 4.65 0.35
CA ASP A 98 -2.28 3.51 1.25
C ASP A 98 -2.82 2.32 0.48
N ILE A 99 -2.57 1.12 1.00
CA ILE A 99 -2.96 -0.10 0.34
C ILE A 99 -3.33 -1.14 1.38
N ARG A 100 -4.37 -1.90 1.09
CA ARG A 100 -4.86 -2.99 1.93
C ARG A 100 -4.99 -4.23 1.06
N ALA A 101 -4.55 -5.36 1.57
CA ALA A 101 -4.63 -6.64 0.87
C ALA A 101 -5.18 -7.70 1.82
N GLN A 102 -6.15 -8.48 1.34
CA GLN A 102 -6.82 -9.51 2.11
C GLN A 102 -6.89 -10.80 1.28
N ALA A 103 -6.39 -11.90 1.83
CA ALA A 103 -6.55 -13.19 1.19
C ALA A 103 -8.04 -13.56 1.18
N ARG A 104 -8.57 -13.88 0.00
CA ARG A 104 -10.02 -14.13 -0.18
C ARG A 104 -10.53 -15.26 0.70
N ASN A 105 -9.74 -16.30 0.89
CA ASN A 105 -10.14 -17.47 1.68
C ASN A 105 -9.70 -17.38 3.14
N ALA A 106 -9.25 -16.23 3.60
CA ALA A 106 -8.82 -15.99 4.98
C ALA A 106 -7.70 -16.93 5.44
N LYS A 107 -6.93 -17.51 4.52
CA LYS A 107 -5.78 -18.34 4.87
C LYS A 107 -4.55 -17.46 5.08
N PRO A 108 -3.60 -17.88 5.93
CA PRO A 108 -2.37 -17.12 6.11
C PRO A 108 -1.67 -16.88 4.77
N ASP A 109 -1.18 -15.67 4.56
CA ASP A 109 -0.57 -15.29 3.28
C ASP A 109 0.93 -15.58 3.20
N LEU A 110 1.52 -16.09 4.30
CA LEU A 110 2.94 -16.44 4.39
C LEU A 110 3.87 -15.25 4.02
N GLY A 111 3.45 -14.04 4.35
CA GLY A 111 4.19 -12.84 4.02
C GLY A 111 3.99 -12.35 2.59
N ARG A 112 3.11 -12.97 1.82
CA ARG A 112 2.88 -12.63 0.42
C ARG A 112 2.32 -11.21 0.27
N ASN A 113 1.32 -10.85 1.07
CA ASN A 113 0.68 -9.55 0.96
C ASN A 113 1.62 -8.39 1.33
N PRO A 114 2.41 -8.45 2.43
CA PRO A 114 3.42 -7.43 2.66
C PRO A 114 4.43 -7.28 1.52
N ARG A 115 4.84 -8.39 0.88
CA ARG A 115 5.75 -8.32 -0.27
C ARG A 115 5.12 -7.61 -1.46
N LYS A 116 3.83 -7.88 -1.72
CA LYS A 116 3.11 -7.23 -2.82
C LYS A 116 2.98 -5.73 -2.58
N ILE A 117 2.65 -5.35 -1.35
CA ILE A 117 2.54 -3.94 -0.98
C ILE A 117 3.88 -3.24 -1.18
N GLY A 118 4.98 -3.85 -0.69
CA GLY A 118 6.31 -3.29 -0.87
C GLY A 118 6.70 -3.15 -2.33
N ALA A 119 6.40 -4.16 -3.14
CA ALA A 119 6.71 -4.13 -4.58
C ALA A 119 5.92 -3.04 -5.30
N PHE A 120 4.63 -2.89 -4.97
CA PHE A 120 3.80 -1.83 -5.55
C PHE A 120 4.38 -0.45 -5.22
N MET A 121 4.73 -0.21 -3.96
CA MET A 121 5.27 1.08 -3.55
C MET A 121 6.60 1.41 -4.23
N LYS A 122 7.46 0.42 -4.40
CA LYS A 122 8.71 0.62 -5.13
C LYS A 122 8.48 0.99 -6.60
N ARG A 123 7.51 0.34 -7.24
CA ARG A 123 7.17 0.66 -8.61
C ARG A 123 6.56 2.04 -8.73
N LEU A 124 5.76 2.44 -7.73
CA LEU A 124 5.16 3.76 -7.71
C LEU A 124 6.25 4.84 -7.57
N ASP A 125 7.19 4.66 -6.64
CA ASP A 125 8.32 5.57 -6.49
C ASP A 125 9.08 5.70 -7.81
N ARG A 126 9.34 4.58 -8.46
CA ARG A 126 10.09 4.57 -9.71
C ARG A 126 9.33 5.22 -10.86
N ALA A 127 8.03 4.98 -10.93
CA ALA A 127 7.19 5.56 -11.99
C ALA A 127 7.06 7.07 -11.86
N LEU A 128 6.97 7.56 -10.63
CA LEU A 128 6.89 9.00 -10.37
C LEU A 128 8.23 9.68 -10.50
N ASP A 129 9.32 8.92 -10.30
CA ASP A 129 10.70 9.40 -10.39
C ASP A 129 10.87 10.79 -9.75
N PRO A 130 10.49 10.95 -8.48
CA PRO A 130 10.41 12.26 -7.88
C PRO A 130 11.79 12.87 -7.63
N ALA A 131 11.87 14.20 -7.68
CA ALA A 131 13.06 14.90 -7.25
C ALA A 131 13.34 14.59 -5.78
N PRO A 132 14.61 14.69 -5.35
CA PRO A 132 14.94 14.44 -3.93
C PRO A 132 14.08 15.30 -3.01
N GLY A 133 13.54 14.67 -1.97
CA GLY A 133 12.71 15.36 -0.98
C GLY A 133 11.22 15.38 -1.30
N LEU A 134 10.79 14.90 -2.47
CA LEU A 134 9.36 14.83 -2.78
C LEU A 134 8.69 13.56 -2.24
N ILE A 135 9.47 12.53 -1.89
CA ILE A 135 8.94 11.41 -1.13
C ILE A 135 9.16 11.76 0.33
N LEU A 136 8.07 11.88 1.06
CA LEU A 136 8.10 12.27 2.46
C LEU A 136 8.16 11.03 3.34
N ASP A 137 8.80 11.14 4.49
CA ASP A 137 8.88 10.02 5.42
C ASP A 137 7.48 9.70 5.93
N PRO A 138 6.92 8.53 5.59
CA PRO A 138 5.56 8.19 6.02
C PRO A 138 5.45 7.93 7.51
N THR A 139 6.58 7.83 8.22
CA THR A 139 6.55 7.64 9.66
C THR A 139 6.61 8.95 10.43
N THR A 140 6.89 10.06 9.75
CA THR A 140 6.92 11.37 10.38
C THR A 140 5.49 11.87 10.52
N PRO A 141 4.99 12.05 11.74
CA PRO A 141 3.65 12.59 11.89
C PRO A 141 3.60 14.03 11.41
N PRO A 142 2.42 14.54 11.02
CA PRO A 142 2.27 15.95 10.68
C PRO A 142 2.71 16.82 11.87
N GLU A 143 3.25 17.99 11.57
CA GLU A 143 3.74 18.89 12.64
C GLU A 143 2.67 19.20 13.68
N TRP A 144 1.43 19.35 13.24
CA TRP A 144 0.35 19.66 14.16
C TRP A 144 0.14 18.57 15.20
N SER A 145 0.51 17.32 14.93
CA SER A 145 0.37 16.23 15.90
C SER A 145 1.45 16.26 16.96
N ASP A 146 2.56 16.92 16.70
CA ASP A 146 3.67 17.02 17.65
C ASP A 146 3.43 18.06 18.72
N THR A 147 2.45 18.91 18.54
CA THR A 147 2.12 19.98 19.49
C THR A 147 1.13 19.54 20.56
N GLU A 148 0.69 18.34 20.48
CA GLU A 148 -0.30 17.81 21.42
C GLU A 148 0.29 17.53 22.82
#